data_244d3ed307ac38d66ba4229ad4f00b1b
#
_entry.id   244d3ed307ac38d66ba4229ad4f00b1b
#
_cell.length_a   1.000
_cell.length_b   1.000
_cell.length_c   1.000
_cell.angle_alpha   90.00
_cell.angle_beta   90.00
_cell.angle_gamma   90.00
#
_symmetry.space_group_name_H-M   'P 1'
#
loop_
_entity.id
_entity.type
_entity.pdbx_description
1 polymer ?
#
loop_
_entity_poly.entity_id
_entity_poly.type
_entity_poly.pdbx_seq_one_letter_code
_entity_poly.pdbx_strand_id
1 'polypeptide(L)'
;KDMEEAGYTIHSLVTDDPHNPKDYVVKAEQYGIPQMRHRVILLGIKNDTGIEPSTLTKKHVCTLGSALRGLPKLRSGFSERNENWRDMNWAEYINSAAKELKDNGECNDLTDILDRVISRYAPKLTAKHKVDPVHNRYEEWYRGRLGNSKVLTNHESRSHLASDLDRYLFCAAYAEKYGTPARLEEFPESLLPNHKNVQAAKTTGNYKFNDRFRVQVWGRPSTTITSHIAKDGHYYIHPDPSQCRSLTVREAARLQTFPDDYLFEGNRTSQYTQVGNAVPPLLAQQIAAVVAKALGKEAHGFYENLTDDTDCS
;
A
#
# COMPACT_ATOMS: atom_id res chain seq x y z
N LYS A 1 -22.01 -6.76 -24.65
CA LYS A 1 -22.61 -7.57 -25.74
C LYS A 1 -23.29 -8.81 -25.19
N ASP A 2 -22.57 -9.76 -24.58
CA ASP A 2 -23.15 -11.04 -24.09
C ASP A 2 -24.26 -10.81 -23.01
N MET A 3 -24.07 -9.84 -22.13
CA MET A 3 -25.06 -9.50 -21.10
C MET A 3 -26.27 -8.76 -21.70
N GLU A 4 -26.07 -7.90 -22.68
CA GLU A 4 -27.16 -7.21 -23.38
C GLU A 4 -28.00 -8.17 -24.20
N GLU A 5 -27.36 -9.15 -24.88
CA GLU A 5 -28.05 -10.25 -25.56
C GLU A 5 -28.84 -11.15 -24.58
N ALA A 6 -28.38 -11.24 -23.32
CA ALA A 6 -29.07 -11.94 -22.25
C ALA A 6 -30.17 -11.10 -21.54
N GLY A 7 -30.51 -9.91 -22.05
CA GLY A 7 -31.56 -9.06 -21.53
C GLY A 7 -31.16 -8.21 -20.31
N TYR A 8 -29.90 -7.79 -20.22
CA TYR A 8 -29.40 -6.88 -19.19
C TYR A 8 -28.98 -5.55 -19.78
N THR A 9 -29.31 -4.46 -19.11
CA THR A 9 -28.68 -3.14 -19.34
C THR A 9 -27.47 -2.99 -18.44
N ILE A 10 -26.36 -2.51 -19.01
CA ILE A 10 -25.13 -2.28 -18.27
C ILE A 10 -25.06 -0.83 -17.81
N HIS A 11 -24.99 -0.65 -16.49
CA HIS A 11 -24.88 0.66 -15.85
C HIS A 11 -23.46 0.91 -15.35
N SER A 12 -23.04 2.19 -15.40
CA SER A 12 -21.80 2.64 -14.76
C SER A 12 -22.06 2.91 -13.28
N LEU A 13 -21.05 2.62 -12.46
CA LEU A 13 -21.01 3.03 -11.04
C LEU A 13 -20.34 4.42 -10.85
N VAL A 14 -19.91 5.06 -11.95
CA VAL A 14 -19.13 6.30 -11.92
C VAL A 14 -19.95 7.50 -12.44
N THR A 15 -20.80 7.29 -13.43
CA THR A 15 -21.65 8.30 -14.06
C THR A 15 -22.98 7.71 -14.49
N ASP A 16 -24.01 8.53 -14.47
CA ASP A 16 -25.37 8.15 -14.93
C ASP A 16 -25.48 8.16 -16.47
N ASP A 17 -24.52 8.80 -17.18
CA ASP A 17 -24.50 8.93 -18.64
C ASP A 17 -23.15 8.50 -19.24
N PRO A 18 -22.89 7.18 -19.30
CA PRO A 18 -21.63 6.66 -19.80
C PRO A 18 -21.57 6.68 -21.33
N HIS A 19 -20.55 7.32 -21.90
CA HIS A 19 -20.32 7.43 -23.36
C HIS A 19 -19.15 6.60 -23.88
N ASN A 20 -18.22 6.20 -23.00
CA ASN A 20 -17.02 5.49 -23.40
C ASN A 20 -16.56 4.48 -22.32
N PRO A 21 -15.68 3.53 -22.67
CA PRO A 21 -15.21 2.50 -21.72
C PRO A 21 -14.56 3.05 -20.43
N LYS A 22 -14.03 4.28 -20.46
CA LYS A 22 -13.39 4.89 -19.27
C LYS A 22 -14.42 5.26 -18.19
N ASP A 23 -15.68 5.45 -18.58
CA ASP A 23 -16.76 5.79 -17.68
C ASP A 23 -17.19 4.63 -16.78
N TYR A 24 -16.67 3.42 -17.04
CA TYR A 24 -16.84 2.23 -16.20
C TYR A 24 -15.64 1.95 -15.30
N VAL A 25 -14.61 2.81 -15.33
CA VAL A 25 -13.40 2.63 -14.53
C VAL A 25 -13.58 3.27 -13.15
N VAL A 26 -13.81 2.44 -12.15
CA VAL A 26 -13.83 2.87 -10.76
C VAL A 26 -12.38 3.09 -10.30
N LYS A 27 -12.06 4.34 -9.93
CA LYS A 27 -10.79 4.75 -9.33
C LYS A 27 -10.98 4.76 -7.82
N ALA A 28 -10.50 3.71 -7.15
CA ALA A 28 -10.82 3.43 -5.75
C ALA A 28 -10.47 4.60 -4.80
N GLU A 29 -9.39 5.33 -5.08
CA GLU A 29 -8.98 6.50 -4.30
C GLU A 29 -10.03 7.62 -4.27
N GLN A 30 -10.89 7.73 -5.29
CA GLN A 30 -11.99 8.70 -5.32
C GLN A 30 -13.17 8.32 -4.40
N TYR A 31 -13.13 7.12 -3.86
CA TYR A 31 -14.17 6.56 -2.98
C TYR A 31 -13.64 6.25 -1.57
N GLY A 32 -12.56 6.95 -1.17
CA GLY A 32 -12.01 6.86 0.17
C GLY A 32 -11.11 5.65 0.41
N ILE A 33 -10.68 4.93 -0.63
CA ILE A 33 -9.73 3.83 -0.48
C ILE A 33 -8.30 4.39 -0.55
N PRO A 34 -7.40 4.11 0.40
CA PRO A 34 -6.05 4.67 0.43
C PRO A 34 -5.11 4.00 -0.57
N GLN A 35 -5.61 3.75 -1.79
CA GLN A 35 -4.92 3.02 -2.85
C GLN A 35 -5.40 3.44 -4.24
N MET A 36 -4.47 3.72 -5.15
CA MET A 36 -4.75 3.97 -6.56
C MET A 36 -5.03 2.66 -7.30
N ARG A 37 -6.22 2.10 -7.08
CA ARG A 37 -6.68 0.86 -7.71
C ARG A 37 -7.78 1.16 -8.70
N HIS A 38 -7.47 1.09 -9.98
CA HIS A 38 -8.41 1.34 -11.07
C HIS A 38 -8.91 0.01 -11.63
N ARG A 39 -10.22 -0.16 -11.67
CA ARG A 39 -10.87 -1.39 -12.15
C ARG A 39 -12.13 -1.05 -12.94
N VAL A 40 -12.34 -1.73 -14.05
CA VAL A 40 -13.63 -1.75 -14.73
C VAL A 40 -14.59 -2.57 -13.87
N ILE A 41 -15.72 -1.96 -13.49
CA ILE A 41 -16.80 -2.62 -12.75
C ILE A 41 -18.09 -2.34 -13.50
N LEU A 42 -18.77 -3.41 -13.92
CA LEU A 42 -20.01 -3.36 -14.67
C LEU A 42 -21.16 -3.81 -13.77
N LEU A 43 -22.21 -2.98 -13.67
CA LEU A 43 -23.44 -3.34 -12.99
C LEU A 43 -24.51 -3.68 -14.02
N GLY A 44 -24.87 -4.96 -14.12
CA GLY A 44 -25.95 -5.43 -15.03
C GLY A 44 -27.28 -5.46 -14.30
N ILE A 45 -28.27 -4.76 -14.80
CA ILE A 45 -29.67 -4.79 -14.34
C ILE A 45 -30.52 -5.44 -15.42
N LYS A 46 -31.38 -6.38 -15.04
CA LYS A 46 -32.27 -7.08 -15.94
C LYS A 46 -33.37 -6.13 -16.46
N ASN A 47 -33.60 -6.12 -17.77
CA ASN A 47 -34.41 -5.09 -18.43
C ASN A 47 -35.89 -5.07 -17.98
N ASP A 48 -36.43 -6.21 -17.54
CA ASP A 48 -37.82 -6.33 -17.08
C ASP A 48 -38.06 -5.83 -15.65
N THR A 49 -37.03 -5.37 -14.95
CA THR A 49 -37.15 -4.90 -13.55
C THR A 49 -37.54 -3.41 -13.44
N GLY A 50 -37.27 -2.60 -14.44
CA GLY A 50 -37.45 -1.17 -14.39
C GLY A 50 -36.64 -0.42 -13.35
N ILE A 51 -35.54 -1.07 -12.88
CA ILE A 51 -34.66 -0.53 -11.81
C ILE A 51 -33.58 0.35 -12.45
N GLU A 52 -33.46 1.58 -11.94
CA GLU A 52 -32.35 2.51 -12.25
C GLU A 52 -31.43 2.61 -11.03
N PRO A 53 -30.20 2.09 -11.11
CA PRO A 53 -29.26 2.15 -10.00
C PRO A 53 -28.64 3.55 -9.89
N SER A 54 -28.29 3.98 -8.67
CA SER A 54 -27.50 5.19 -8.48
C SER A 54 -26.00 4.90 -8.70
N THR A 55 -25.21 5.97 -8.89
CA THR A 55 -23.75 5.89 -8.92
C THR A 55 -23.13 5.89 -7.52
N LEU A 56 -21.85 5.57 -7.43
CA LEU A 56 -21.07 5.67 -6.19
C LEU A 56 -20.86 7.15 -5.81
N THR A 57 -20.99 7.45 -4.52
CA THR A 57 -20.71 8.78 -3.99
C THR A 57 -19.20 8.97 -3.79
N LYS A 58 -18.62 10.00 -4.43
CA LYS A 58 -17.22 10.36 -4.25
C LYS A 58 -16.93 10.75 -2.80
N LYS A 59 -15.72 10.41 -2.34
CA LYS A 59 -15.22 10.71 -1.00
C LYS A 59 -13.84 11.37 -1.06
N HIS A 60 -13.39 11.95 0.05
CA HIS A 60 -12.03 12.48 0.13
C HIS A 60 -10.98 11.40 -0.16
N VAL A 61 -9.92 11.81 -0.84
CA VAL A 61 -8.77 10.95 -1.12
C VAL A 61 -8.01 10.70 0.17
N CYS A 62 -7.83 9.44 0.50
CA CYS A 62 -7.14 9.01 1.71
C CYS A 62 -5.71 8.61 1.41
N THR A 63 -4.81 8.97 2.31
CA THR A 63 -3.38 8.76 2.14
C THR A 63 -2.91 7.43 2.73
N LEU A 64 -1.74 6.97 2.31
CA LEU A 64 -1.05 5.86 2.96
C LEU A 64 -0.85 6.14 4.45
N GLY A 65 -0.48 7.39 4.80
CA GLY A 65 -0.26 7.79 6.19
C GLY A 65 -1.48 7.59 7.06
N SER A 66 -2.67 7.97 6.57
CA SER A 66 -3.92 7.78 7.32
C SER A 66 -4.25 6.29 7.57
N ALA A 67 -3.91 5.41 6.61
CA ALA A 67 -4.15 3.98 6.76
C ALA A 67 -3.15 3.27 7.69
N LEU A 68 -1.88 3.67 7.67
CA LEU A 68 -0.82 3.00 8.43
C LEU A 68 -0.59 3.59 9.83
N ARG A 69 -1.19 4.75 10.14
CA ARG A 69 -1.06 5.40 11.44
C ARG A 69 -1.46 4.44 12.58
N GLY A 70 -0.70 4.47 13.67
CA GLY A 70 -0.94 3.63 14.86
C GLY A 70 -0.41 2.20 14.74
N LEU A 71 0.07 1.74 13.59
CA LEU A 71 0.75 0.45 13.52
C LEU A 71 2.14 0.53 14.16
N PRO A 72 2.53 -0.49 14.93
CA PRO A 72 3.86 -0.57 15.53
C PRO A 72 4.98 -0.52 14.49
N LYS A 73 6.03 0.26 14.75
CA LYS A 73 7.21 0.30 13.89
C LYS A 73 7.99 -1.02 13.95
N LEU A 74 8.39 -1.50 12.78
CA LEU A 74 9.16 -2.74 12.61
C LEU A 74 10.41 -2.45 11.79
N ARG A 75 11.46 -3.25 12.00
CA ARG A 75 12.61 -3.31 11.10
C ARG A 75 12.56 -4.53 10.19
N SER A 76 13.37 -4.55 9.14
CA SER A 76 13.60 -5.76 8.36
C SER A 76 14.34 -6.83 9.14
N GLY A 77 14.15 -8.09 8.76
CA GLY A 77 15.12 -9.15 9.06
C GLY A 77 16.21 -9.25 7.98
N PHE A 78 17.27 -9.97 8.26
CA PHE A 78 18.28 -10.32 7.27
C PHE A 78 17.95 -11.66 6.61
N SER A 79 18.09 -11.73 5.29
CA SER A 79 17.92 -12.97 4.54
C SER A 79 19.06 -13.95 4.83
N GLU A 80 18.72 -15.23 4.93
CA GLU A 80 19.71 -16.33 5.04
C GLU A 80 20.67 -16.42 3.84
N ARG A 81 20.36 -15.70 2.75
CA ARG A 81 21.23 -15.57 1.58
C ARG A 81 22.35 -14.56 1.77
N ASN A 82 22.33 -13.75 2.84
CA ASN A 82 23.43 -12.87 3.18
C ASN A 82 24.58 -13.70 3.73
N GLU A 83 25.77 -13.36 3.34
CA GLU A 83 26.98 -13.90 4.00
C GLU A 83 26.95 -13.52 5.49
N ASN A 84 27.25 -14.48 6.36
CA ASN A 84 27.27 -14.32 7.82
C ASN A 84 25.98 -13.73 8.44
N TRP A 85 24.80 -13.98 7.84
CA TRP A 85 23.51 -13.38 8.26
C TRP A 85 23.17 -13.58 9.74
N ARG A 86 23.66 -14.69 10.37
CA ARG A 86 23.41 -14.99 11.78
C ARG A 86 24.15 -14.05 12.72
N ASP A 87 25.28 -13.54 12.29
CA ASP A 87 26.17 -12.66 13.07
C ASP A 87 25.88 -11.18 12.82
N MET A 88 24.97 -10.87 11.88
CA MET A 88 24.61 -9.50 11.54
C MET A 88 23.81 -8.83 12.65
N ASN A 89 24.34 -7.73 13.20
CA ASN A 89 23.66 -6.89 14.16
C ASN A 89 22.92 -5.75 13.43
N TRP A 90 21.63 -5.58 13.71
CA TRP A 90 20.82 -4.56 13.03
C TRP A 90 21.30 -3.14 13.31
N ALA A 91 21.68 -2.83 14.56
CA ALA A 91 22.13 -1.50 14.93
C ALA A 91 23.43 -1.12 14.21
N GLU A 92 24.36 -2.04 14.18
CA GLU A 92 25.64 -1.87 13.48
C GLU A 92 25.42 -1.73 11.96
N TYR A 93 24.58 -2.60 11.39
CA TYR A 93 24.27 -2.56 9.97
C TYR A 93 23.64 -1.24 9.54
N ILE A 94 22.55 -0.81 10.18
CA ILE A 94 21.81 0.40 9.76
C ILE A 94 22.66 1.67 9.94
N ASN A 95 23.48 1.71 10.99
CA ASN A 95 24.41 2.81 11.21
C ASN A 95 25.50 2.86 10.12
N SER A 96 26.06 1.69 9.76
CA SER A 96 27.06 1.60 8.68
C SER A 96 26.47 2.00 7.34
N ALA A 97 25.30 1.47 6.98
CA ALA A 97 24.62 1.78 5.72
C ALA A 97 24.26 3.28 5.60
N ALA A 98 23.73 3.86 6.68
CA ALA A 98 23.41 5.30 6.67
C ALA A 98 24.66 6.18 6.59
N LYS A 99 25.74 5.78 7.26
CA LYS A 99 27.03 6.48 7.19
C LYS A 99 27.64 6.38 5.79
N GLU A 100 27.64 5.22 5.19
CA GLU A 100 28.15 5.00 3.83
C GLU A 100 27.41 5.87 2.80
N LEU A 101 26.08 5.97 2.90
CA LEU A 101 25.29 6.87 2.05
C LEU A 101 25.64 8.35 2.24
N LYS A 102 26.03 8.76 3.44
CA LYS A 102 26.48 10.14 3.70
C LYS A 102 27.89 10.39 3.14
N ASP A 103 28.78 9.44 3.34
CA ASP A 103 30.22 9.61 3.05
C ASP A 103 30.52 9.49 1.54
N ASN A 104 29.64 8.88 0.74
CA ASN A 104 29.82 8.73 -0.71
C ASN A 104 29.68 10.04 -1.51
N GLY A 105 29.20 11.12 -0.87
CA GLY A 105 29.06 12.45 -1.47
C GLY A 105 27.89 12.63 -2.43
N GLU A 106 27.21 11.55 -2.84
CA GLU A 106 26.08 11.61 -3.78
C GLU A 106 24.71 11.86 -3.08
N CYS A 107 24.67 11.72 -1.74
CA CYS A 107 23.46 11.85 -0.91
C CYS A 107 23.55 12.96 0.14
N ASN A 108 24.32 14.02 -0.11
CA ASN A 108 24.55 15.10 0.86
C ASN A 108 23.27 15.81 1.31
N ASP A 109 22.28 15.88 0.45
CA ASP A 109 20.95 16.45 0.71
C ASP A 109 20.05 15.59 1.58
N LEU A 110 20.41 14.31 1.79
CA LEU A 110 19.69 13.36 2.66
C LEU A 110 20.28 13.27 4.07
N THR A 111 21.36 14.01 4.37
CA THR A 111 22.12 13.91 5.62
C THR A 111 21.25 14.00 6.87
N ASP A 112 20.36 14.98 6.96
CA ASP A 112 19.48 15.18 8.12
C ASP A 112 18.56 13.97 8.38
N ILE A 113 18.11 13.31 7.31
CA ILE A 113 17.25 12.15 7.38
C ILE A 113 18.06 10.94 7.85
N LEU A 114 19.24 10.73 7.28
CA LEU A 114 20.14 9.64 7.64
C LEU A 114 20.63 9.76 9.09
N ASP A 115 20.91 10.95 9.58
CA ASP A 115 21.27 11.20 10.99
C ASP A 115 20.14 10.83 11.94
N ARG A 116 18.88 11.08 11.56
CA ARG A 116 17.72 10.63 12.33
C ARG A 116 17.59 9.10 12.32
N VAL A 117 17.91 8.43 11.23
CA VAL A 117 17.90 6.96 11.16
C VAL A 117 18.95 6.38 12.11
N ILE A 118 20.17 6.93 12.12
CA ILE A 118 21.25 6.53 13.04
C ILE A 118 20.82 6.65 14.51
N SER A 119 20.10 7.73 14.85
CA SER A 119 19.65 7.99 16.22
C SER A 119 18.37 7.24 16.62
N ARG A 120 17.50 6.84 15.66
CA ARG A 120 16.13 6.36 15.93
C ARG A 120 15.64 5.27 14.97
N TYR A 121 16.39 4.22 14.77
CA TYR A 121 15.92 3.07 13.96
C TYR A 121 14.89 2.20 14.71
N ALA A 122 14.07 1.46 13.95
CA ALA A 122 13.09 0.53 14.53
C ALA A 122 13.75 -0.76 15.02
N PRO A 123 13.64 -1.15 16.30
CA PRO A 123 14.41 -2.27 16.87
C PRO A 123 13.71 -3.63 16.70
N LYS A 124 12.42 -3.69 16.32
CA LYS A 124 11.60 -4.90 16.36
C LYS A 124 11.39 -5.52 14.99
N LEU A 125 11.29 -6.86 14.93
CA LEU A 125 10.93 -7.62 13.72
C LEU A 125 9.44 -7.88 13.61
N THR A 126 8.78 -8.06 14.74
CA THR A 126 7.36 -8.41 14.84
C THR A 126 6.69 -7.58 15.91
N ALA A 127 5.40 -7.33 15.74
CA ALA A 127 4.56 -6.77 16.78
C ALA A 127 3.33 -7.65 16.94
N LYS A 128 3.20 -8.27 18.09
CA LYS A 128 2.00 -9.02 18.55
C LYS A 128 1.17 -8.18 19.53
N HIS A 129 1.32 -6.85 19.50
CA HIS A 129 0.77 -5.96 20.53
C HIS A 129 -0.40 -5.14 20.01
N LYS A 130 -1.11 -4.56 20.98
CA LYS A 130 -2.19 -3.60 20.77
C LYS A 130 -1.81 -2.57 19.71
N VAL A 131 -2.73 -2.31 18.80
CA VAL A 131 -2.69 -1.11 17.98
C VAL A 131 -2.94 0.07 18.93
N ASP A 132 -2.07 1.07 18.91
CA ASP A 132 -2.35 2.29 19.66
C ASP A 132 -3.62 2.93 19.10
N PRO A 133 -4.54 3.39 19.99
CA PRO A 133 -5.71 4.10 19.52
C PRO A 133 -5.25 5.35 18.78
N VAL A 134 -5.64 5.44 17.53
CA VAL A 134 -5.37 6.59 16.68
C VAL A 134 -6.72 7.13 16.25
N HIS A 135 -6.98 8.36 16.59
CA HIS A 135 -8.16 9.07 16.11
C HIS A 135 -7.95 9.41 14.63
N ASN A 136 -8.34 8.50 13.77
CA ASN A 136 -8.40 8.76 12.35
C ASN A 136 -9.71 8.20 11.78
N ARG A 137 -10.04 8.65 10.59
CA ARG A 137 -11.24 8.33 9.82
C ARG A 137 -11.54 6.83 9.66
N TYR A 138 -10.52 5.97 9.78
CA TYR A 138 -10.66 4.54 9.61
C TYR A 138 -10.60 3.76 10.93
N GLU A 139 -10.48 4.44 12.07
CA GLU A 139 -10.28 3.75 13.34
C GLU A 139 -11.42 2.77 13.64
N GLU A 140 -12.66 3.19 13.46
CA GLU A 140 -13.81 2.31 13.67
C GLU A 140 -13.83 1.15 12.67
N TRP A 141 -13.48 1.42 11.43
CA TRP A 141 -13.41 0.39 10.41
C TRP A 141 -12.30 -0.63 10.69
N TYR A 142 -11.09 -0.17 10.93
CA TYR A 142 -9.98 -1.08 11.18
C TYR A 142 -10.14 -1.83 12.49
N ARG A 143 -10.84 -1.30 13.48
CA ARG A 143 -11.16 -2.02 14.71
C ARG A 143 -12.07 -3.22 14.48
N GLY A 144 -12.90 -3.22 13.44
CA GLY A 144 -13.81 -4.32 13.12
C GLY A 144 -14.76 -4.65 14.26
N ARG A 145 -15.18 -5.91 14.32
CA ARG A 145 -16.09 -6.42 15.35
C ARG A 145 -15.40 -6.78 16.67
N LEU A 146 -14.08 -6.74 16.72
CA LEU A 146 -13.30 -7.21 17.88
C LEU A 146 -13.42 -6.32 19.12
N GLY A 147 -14.08 -5.18 19.03
CA GLY A 147 -14.25 -4.26 20.16
C GLY A 147 -12.92 -3.95 20.85
N ASN A 148 -12.72 -4.51 22.04
CA ASN A 148 -11.50 -4.33 22.83
C ASN A 148 -10.44 -5.41 22.64
N SER A 149 -10.63 -6.41 21.77
CA SER A 149 -9.58 -7.39 21.47
C SER A 149 -8.49 -6.71 20.64
N LYS A 150 -7.27 -6.80 21.12
CA LYS A 150 -6.18 -5.90 20.73
C LYS A 150 -4.98 -6.65 20.17
N VAL A 151 -5.20 -7.84 19.59
CA VAL A 151 -4.11 -8.63 19.01
C VAL A 151 -4.00 -8.30 17.53
N LEU A 152 -2.97 -7.56 17.18
CA LEU A 152 -2.60 -7.31 15.78
C LEU A 152 -1.99 -8.57 15.18
N THR A 153 -2.61 -9.07 14.10
CA THR A 153 -2.15 -10.25 13.36
C THR A 153 -1.52 -9.87 12.02
N ASN A 154 -0.71 -10.76 11.44
CA ASN A 154 -0.08 -10.59 10.14
C ASN A 154 0.83 -9.35 10.01
N HIS A 155 1.29 -8.78 11.15
CA HIS A 155 2.19 -7.64 11.17
C HIS A 155 3.62 -8.07 11.52
N GLU A 156 4.23 -8.76 10.57
CA GLU A 156 5.61 -9.27 10.63
C GLU A 156 6.38 -8.81 9.41
N SER A 157 7.58 -8.26 9.62
CA SER A 157 8.45 -7.91 8.50
C SER A 157 9.03 -9.15 7.85
N ARG A 158 9.32 -9.05 6.56
CA ARG A 158 10.12 -10.06 5.87
C ARG A 158 11.62 -9.76 6.02
N SER A 159 12.43 -10.75 5.67
CA SER A 159 13.88 -10.61 5.58
C SER A 159 14.28 -10.23 4.15
N HIS A 160 15.30 -9.38 4.03
CA HIS A 160 15.83 -8.91 2.75
C HIS A 160 17.34 -9.10 2.68
N LEU A 161 17.89 -9.06 1.46
CA LEU A 161 19.34 -8.98 1.25
C LEU A 161 19.85 -7.63 1.76
N ALA A 162 21.07 -7.59 2.27
CA ALA A 162 21.71 -6.36 2.69
C ALA A 162 21.71 -5.31 1.57
N SER A 163 22.12 -5.71 0.36
CA SER A 163 22.09 -4.81 -0.80
C SER A 163 20.70 -4.27 -1.18
N ASP A 164 19.62 -4.98 -0.83
CA ASP A 164 18.26 -4.47 -1.03
C ASP A 164 17.88 -3.52 0.11
N LEU A 165 18.35 -3.76 1.33
CA LEU A 165 18.14 -2.86 2.46
C LEU A 165 18.84 -1.52 2.26
N ASP A 166 20.07 -1.51 1.70
CA ASP A 166 20.78 -0.28 1.34
C ASP A 166 19.95 0.57 0.36
N ARG A 167 19.37 -0.08 -0.68
CA ARG A 167 18.47 0.57 -1.62
C ARG A 167 17.19 1.06 -0.96
N TYR A 168 16.62 0.28 -0.02
CA TYR A 168 15.39 0.68 0.68
C TYR A 168 15.61 1.89 1.57
N LEU A 169 16.75 1.94 2.25
CA LEU A 169 17.13 3.09 3.07
C LEU A 169 17.21 4.35 2.20
N PHE A 170 17.93 4.28 1.07
CA PHE A 170 18.02 5.37 0.11
C PHE A 170 16.64 5.79 -0.41
N CYS A 171 15.84 4.83 -0.93
CA CYS A 171 14.51 5.12 -1.48
C CYS A 171 13.59 5.79 -0.46
N ALA A 172 13.60 5.31 0.80
CA ALA A 172 12.75 5.89 1.84
C ALA A 172 13.23 7.28 2.25
N ALA A 173 14.53 7.50 2.39
CA ALA A 173 15.12 8.82 2.66
C ALA A 173 14.84 9.82 1.52
N TYR A 174 15.00 9.39 0.27
CA TYR A 174 14.68 10.17 -0.91
C TYR A 174 13.21 10.60 -0.94
N ALA A 175 12.30 9.66 -0.72
CA ALA A 175 10.87 9.95 -0.73
C ALA A 175 10.44 10.85 0.43
N GLU A 176 11.07 10.74 1.58
CA GLU A 176 10.84 11.65 2.71
C GLU A 176 11.29 13.07 2.36
N LYS A 177 12.39 13.22 1.65
CA LYS A 177 12.93 14.52 1.22
C LYS A 177 12.10 15.17 0.13
N TYR A 178 11.80 14.41 -0.93
CA TYR A 178 11.25 14.96 -2.18
C TYR A 178 9.75 14.71 -2.37
N GLY A 179 9.11 13.91 -1.50
CA GLY A 179 7.69 13.57 -1.63
C GLY A 179 7.34 12.70 -2.85
N THR A 180 8.35 12.07 -3.47
CA THR A 180 8.21 11.19 -4.65
C THR A 180 9.14 9.99 -4.55
N PRO A 181 8.76 8.82 -5.11
CA PRO A 181 9.69 7.69 -5.21
C PRO A 181 10.88 8.02 -6.10
N ALA A 182 12.08 7.59 -5.69
CA ALA A 182 13.27 7.64 -6.53
C ALA A 182 13.14 6.68 -7.71
N ARG A 183 13.63 7.09 -8.88
CA ARG A 183 13.86 6.24 -10.05
C ARG A 183 15.31 5.81 -10.11
N LEU A 184 15.64 4.79 -10.89
CA LEU A 184 17.02 4.30 -11.00
C LEU A 184 18.04 5.36 -11.45
N GLU A 185 17.58 6.39 -12.16
CA GLU A 185 18.40 7.53 -12.61
C GLU A 185 18.91 8.40 -11.44
N GLU A 186 18.20 8.34 -10.30
CA GLU A 186 18.47 9.12 -9.09
C GLU A 186 19.24 8.33 -8.03
N PHE A 187 19.54 7.05 -8.34
CA PHE A 187 20.28 6.19 -7.42
C PHE A 187 21.78 6.49 -7.45
N PRO A 188 22.44 6.53 -6.29
CA PRO A 188 23.88 6.48 -6.21
C PRO A 188 24.42 5.30 -7.02
N GLU A 189 25.58 5.50 -7.64
CA GLU A 189 26.16 4.46 -8.50
C GLU A 189 26.38 3.14 -7.77
N SER A 190 26.78 3.19 -6.50
CA SER A 190 26.99 2.05 -5.61
C SER A 190 25.73 1.23 -5.35
N LEU A 191 24.54 1.85 -5.43
CA LEU A 191 23.25 1.20 -5.18
C LEU A 191 22.56 0.66 -6.43
N LEU A 192 23.06 0.97 -7.62
CA LEU A 192 22.47 0.48 -8.85
C LEU A 192 22.49 -1.06 -8.90
N PRO A 193 21.38 -1.72 -9.30
CA PRO A 193 21.34 -3.16 -9.43
C PRO A 193 22.31 -3.67 -10.50
N ASN A 194 23.00 -4.74 -10.22
CA ASN A 194 23.98 -5.34 -11.13
C ASN A 194 23.34 -6.21 -12.23
N HIS A 195 22.28 -5.68 -12.90
CA HIS A 195 21.58 -6.35 -14.00
C HIS A 195 22.08 -5.83 -15.35
N LYS A 196 22.14 -6.72 -16.36
CA LYS A 196 22.57 -6.37 -17.73
C LYS A 196 21.83 -5.16 -18.30
N ASN A 197 20.52 -5.04 -18.04
CA ASN A 197 19.70 -3.92 -18.51
C ASN A 197 20.07 -2.59 -17.84
N VAL A 198 20.47 -2.60 -16.58
CA VAL A 198 20.90 -1.40 -15.85
C VAL A 198 22.28 -0.99 -16.32
N GLN A 199 23.18 -1.95 -16.51
CA GLN A 199 24.53 -1.67 -17.06
C GLN A 199 24.46 -1.07 -18.49
N ALA A 200 23.59 -1.61 -19.34
CA ALA A 200 23.36 -1.03 -20.69
C ALA A 200 22.73 0.37 -20.61
N ALA A 201 21.87 0.62 -19.62
CA ALA A 201 21.22 1.91 -19.43
C ALA A 201 22.18 3.00 -18.95
N LYS A 202 23.22 2.67 -18.18
CA LYS A 202 24.29 3.61 -17.80
C LYS A 202 24.94 4.28 -19.02
N THR A 203 25.08 3.52 -20.11
CA THR A 203 25.69 4.02 -21.36
C THR A 203 24.71 4.80 -22.22
N THR A 204 23.45 4.43 -22.21
CA THR A 204 22.42 4.97 -23.12
C THR A 204 21.51 6.01 -22.49
N GLY A 205 21.54 6.16 -21.17
CA GLY A 205 20.60 7.01 -20.41
C GLY A 205 19.15 6.51 -20.40
N ASN A 206 18.87 5.30 -20.96
CA ASN A 206 17.52 4.77 -21.11
C ASN A 206 17.28 3.59 -20.16
N TYR A 207 16.82 3.88 -18.96
CA TYR A 207 16.48 2.87 -17.96
C TYR A 207 15.10 2.29 -18.21
N LYS A 208 15.06 1.05 -18.74
CA LYS A 208 13.82 0.26 -18.76
C LYS A 208 13.51 -0.24 -17.35
N PHE A 209 12.24 -0.11 -16.92
CA PHE A 209 11.80 -0.46 -15.55
C PHE A 209 12.55 0.32 -14.46
N ASN A 210 12.66 1.63 -14.65
CA ASN A 210 13.36 2.55 -13.76
C ASN A 210 12.68 2.72 -12.38
N ASP A 211 11.48 2.18 -12.19
CA ASP A 211 10.67 2.23 -10.96
C ASP A 211 10.68 0.92 -10.17
N ARG A 212 11.67 0.04 -10.38
CA ARG A 212 11.74 -1.29 -9.76
C ARG A 212 11.74 -1.24 -8.22
N PHE A 213 12.42 -0.27 -7.65
CA PHE A 213 12.47 -0.03 -6.19
C PHE A 213 11.53 1.11 -5.83
N ARG A 214 10.23 0.77 -5.71
CA ARG A 214 9.21 1.79 -5.47
C ARG A 214 8.87 1.89 -4.00
N VAL A 215 9.24 3.00 -3.38
CA VAL A 215 8.79 3.37 -2.05
C VAL A 215 7.37 3.95 -2.12
N GLN A 216 6.58 3.67 -1.10
CA GLN A 216 5.29 4.32 -0.92
C GLN A 216 5.49 5.71 -0.29
N VAL A 217 4.54 6.63 -0.46
CA VAL A 217 4.66 8.02 -0.01
C VAL A 217 3.56 8.35 0.99
N TRP A 218 3.90 8.91 2.15
CA TRP A 218 2.97 9.17 3.24
C TRP A 218 1.74 9.99 2.83
N GLY A 219 1.95 11.09 2.13
CA GLY A 219 0.92 12.07 1.74
C GLY A 219 0.10 11.68 0.51
N ARG A 220 0.18 10.45 0.02
CA ARG A 220 -0.54 9.99 -1.18
C ARG A 220 -1.21 8.64 -0.92
N PRO A 221 -2.26 8.29 -1.69
CA PRO A 221 -2.71 6.90 -1.76
C PRO A 221 -1.57 5.99 -2.20
N SER A 222 -1.55 4.76 -1.71
CA SER A 222 -0.57 3.76 -2.15
C SER A 222 -0.74 3.42 -3.64
N THR A 223 0.31 2.87 -4.24
CA THR A 223 0.15 2.20 -5.53
C THR A 223 -0.74 0.96 -5.39
N THR A 224 -1.29 0.47 -6.50
CA THR A 224 -2.16 -0.71 -6.47
C THR A 224 -1.47 -1.91 -5.80
N ILE A 225 -2.01 -2.37 -4.67
CA ILE A 225 -1.58 -3.60 -4.04
C ILE A 225 -2.02 -4.78 -4.90
N THR A 226 -1.05 -5.53 -5.41
CA THR A 226 -1.27 -6.72 -6.24
C THR A 226 -0.63 -7.95 -5.60
N SER A 227 -0.96 -9.14 -6.10
CA SER A 227 -0.33 -10.40 -5.64
C SER A 227 1.20 -10.42 -5.81
N HIS A 228 1.76 -9.57 -6.67
CA HIS A 228 3.21 -9.41 -6.83
C HIS A 228 3.95 -8.98 -5.57
N ILE A 229 3.26 -8.36 -4.59
CA ILE A 229 3.86 -8.07 -3.27
C ILE A 229 4.37 -9.34 -2.58
N ALA A 230 3.83 -10.51 -2.93
CA ALA A 230 4.26 -11.81 -2.43
C ALA A 230 5.72 -12.16 -2.82
N LYS A 231 6.25 -11.61 -3.92
CA LYS A 231 7.58 -11.93 -4.45
C LYS A 231 8.69 -11.33 -3.59
N ASP A 232 9.19 -10.16 -3.92
CA ASP A 232 10.33 -9.51 -3.28
C ASP A 232 9.97 -8.26 -2.46
N GLY A 233 8.85 -7.62 -2.75
CA GLY A 233 8.38 -6.42 -2.07
C GLY A 233 9.03 -5.12 -2.56
N HIS A 234 9.87 -5.17 -3.60
CA HIS A 234 10.58 -3.99 -4.11
C HIS A 234 9.67 -2.85 -4.59
N TYR A 235 8.46 -3.17 -5.08
CA TYR A 235 7.44 -2.17 -5.45
C TYR A 235 6.66 -1.61 -4.27
N TYR A 236 6.91 -2.09 -3.05
CA TYR A 236 6.12 -1.79 -1.86
C TYR A 236 7.01 -1.49 -0.66
N ILE A 237 8.02 -0.64 -0.86
CA ILE A 237 8.95 -0.23 0.20
C ILE A 237 8.21 0.70 1.16
N HIS A 238 8.40 0.46 2.47
CA HIS A 238 7.82 1.29 3.52
C HIS A 238 8.45 2.69 3.52
N PRO A 239 7.68 3.77 3.66
CA PRO A 239 8.21 5.14 3.51
C PRO A 239 9.02 5.66 4.70
N ASP A 240 8.99 4.99 5.86
CA ASP A 240 9.80 5.39 7.02
C ASP A 240 11.20 4.78 6.92
N PRO A 241 12.25 5.57 6.65
CA PRO A 241 13.62 5.06 6.49
C PRO A 241 14.15 4.38 7.76
N SER A 242 13.63 4.73 8.95
CA SER A 242 14.01 4.08 10.21
C SER A 242 13.58 2.61 10.29
N GLN A 243 12.64 2.18 9.45
CA GLN A 243 12.14 0.81 9.39
C GLN A 243 12.83 -0.03 8.31
N CYS A 244 13.32 0.57 7.25
CA CYS A 244 14.14 -0.02 6.19
C CYS A 244 13.65 -1.41 5.75
N ARG A 245 12.44 -1.49 5.17
CA ARG A 245 11.77 -2.75 4.82
C ARG A 245 10.67 -2.56 3.76
N SER A 246 10.13 -3.65 3.25
CA SER A 246 8.86 -3.62 2.51
C SER A 246 7.65 -3.66 3.47
N LEU A 247 6.45 -3.35 2.93
CA LEU A 247 5.20 -3.43 3.68
C LEU A 247 4.94 -4.85 4.20
N THR A 248 4.36 -4.95 5.38
CA THR A 248 3.84 -6.20 5.95
C THR A 248 2.52 -6.61 5.31
N VAL A 249 2.06 -7.84 5.59
CA VAL A 249 0.72 -8.29 5.17
C VAL A 249 -0.37 -7.40 5.76
N ARG A 250 -0.26 -7.03 7.06
CA ARG A 250 -1.24 -6.15 7.72
C ARG A 250 -1.28 -4.75 7.12
N GLU A 251 -0.14 -4.16 6.79
CA GLU A 251 -0.09 -2.87 6.12
C GLU A 251 -0.73 -2.93 4.74
N ALA A 252 -0.39 -3.94 3.94
CA ALA A 252 -1.03 -4.17 2.66
C ALA A 252 -2.55 -4.39 2.80
N ALA A 253 -2.98 -5.12 3.83
CA ALA A 253 -4.39 -5.36 4.15
C ALA A 253 -5.13 -4.06 4.51
N ARG A 254 -4.53 -3.18 5.32
CA ARG A 254 -5.12 -1.86 5.62
C ARG A 254 -5.24 -0.99 4.38
N LEU A 255 -4.26 -1.00 3.48
CA LEU A 255 -4.34 -0.29 2.21
C LEU A 255 -5.42 -0.86 1.28
N GLN A 256 -5.74 -2.13 1.42
CA GLN A 256 -6.90 -2.78 0.81
C GLN A 256 -8.19 -2.60 1.63
N THR A 257 -8.13 -1.86 2.74
CA THR A 257 -9.25 -1.64 3.65
C THR A 257 -9.81 -2.89 4.34
N PHE A 258 -8.99 -3.92 4.57
CA PHE A 258 -9.37 -5.01 5.48
C PHE A 258 -9.32 -4.55 6.93
N PRO A 259 -10.30 -4.90 7.78
CA PRO A 259 -10.22 -4.63 9.21
C PRO A 259 -9.11 -5.44 9.89
N ASP A 260 -8.62 -4.95 11.02
CA ASP A 260 -7.48 -5.55 11.73
C ASP A 260 -7.79 -6.89 12.37
N ASP A 261 -9.07 -7.19 12.58
CA ASP A 261 -9.56 -8.48 13.07
C ASP A 261 -9.61 -9.56 11.97
N TYR A 262 -9.45 -9.19 10.71
CA TYR A 262 -9.39 -10.17 9.65
C TYR A 262 -8.04 -10.89 9.66
N LEU A 263 -8.05 -12.19 9.94
CA LEU A 263 -6.86 -13.04 9.94
C LEU A 263 -6.64 -13.63 8.55
N PHE A 264 -5.46 -13.40 7.99
CA PHE A 264 -5.00 -14.11 6.79
C PHE A 264 -4.24 -15.36 7.19
N GLU A 265 -4.69 -16.50 6.72
CA GLU A 265 -4.10 -17.80 7.03
C GLU A 265 -3.13 -18.28 5.93
N GLY A 266 -2.37 -19.34 6.26
CA GLY A 266 -1.36 -19.91 5.39
C GLY A 266 0.01 -19.24 5.53
N ASN A 267 0.92 -19.58 4.62
CA ASN A 267 2.24 -18.95 4.59
C ASN A 267 2.18 -17.49 4.09
N ARG A 268 3.22 -16.73 4.34
CA ARG A 268 3.28 -15.29 4.01
C ARG A 268 2.99 -15.01 2.53
N THR A 269 3.45 -15.84 1.61
CA THR A 269 3.18 -15.71 0.17
C THR A 269 1.69 -15.84 -0.11
N SER A 270 1.02 -16.82 0.48
CA SER A 270 -0.43 -17.01 0.37
C SER A 270 -1.20 -15.83 0.95
N GLN A 271 -0.78 -15.32 2.11
CA GLN A 271 -1.39 -14.15 2.75
C GLN A 271 -1.33 -12.90 1.86
N TYR A 272 -0.17 -12.58 1.30
CA TYR A 272 -0.04 -11.47 0.35
C TYR A 272 -0.86 -11.68 -0.93
N THR A 273 -0.95 -12.90 -1.42
CA THR A 273 -1.76 -13.23 -2.60
C THR A 273 -3.23 -12.99 -2.33
N GLN A 274 -3.73 -13.38 -1.16
CA GLN A 274 -5.10 -13.13 -0.72
C GLN A 274 -5.39 -11.63 -0.69
N VAL A 275 -4.51 -10.86 -0.05
CA VAL A 275 -4.66 -9.39 0.02
C VAL A 275 -4.65 -8.76 -1.38
N GLY A 276 -3.69 -9.11 -2.22
CA GLY A 276 -3.50 -8.48 -3.54
C GLY A 276 -4.62 -8.77 -4.53
N ASN A 277 -5.27 -9.94 -4.42
CA ASN A 277 -6.37 -10.35 -5.30
C ASN A 277 -7.75 -9.88 -4.82
N ALA A 278 -7.84 -9.32 -3.62
CA ALA A 278 -9.12 -8.90 -3.06
C ALA A 278 -9.68 -7.65 -3.73
N VAL A 279 -11.00 -7.54 -3.68
CA VAL A 279 -11.70 -6.26 -3.81
C VAL A 279 -11.62 -5.56 -2.46
N PRO A 280 -11.26 -4.25 -2.38
CA PRO A 280 -11.23 -3.54 -1.11
C PRO A 280 -12.60 -3.62 -0.41
N PRO A 281 -12.68 -4.19 0.82
CA PRO A 281 -13.95 -4.39 1.52
C PRO A 281 -14.79 -3.12 1.66
N LEU A 282 -14.15 -1.97 1.89
CA LEU A 282 -14.85 -0.69 1.99
C LEU A 282 -15.46 -0.24 0.65
N LEU A 283 -14.80 -0.52 -0.48
CA LEU A 283 -15.37 -0.27 -1.80
C LEU A 283 -16.51 -1.25 -2.10
N ALA A 284 -16.33 -2.53 -1.76
CA ALA A 284 -17.35 -3.56 -1.94
C ALA A 284 -18.63 -3.22 -1.18
N GLN A 285 -18.52 -2.69 0.03
CA GLN A 285 -19.67 -2.24 0.82
C GLN A 285 -20.40 -1.07 0.17
N GLN A 286 -19.68 -0.09 -0.38
CA GLN A 286 -20.32 1.03 -1.10
C GLN A 286 -21.07 0.54 -2.35
N ILE A 287 -20.48 -0.41 -3.09
CA ILE A 287 -21.16 -1.04 -4.23
C ILE A 287 -22.40 -1.83 -3.76
N ALA A 288 -22.29 -2.57 -2.66
CA ALA A 288 -23.41 -3.31 -2.08
C ALA A 288 -24.56 -2.37 -1.64
N ALA A 289 -24.23 -1.17 -1.14
CA ALA A 289 -25.24 -0.15 -0.80
C ALA A 289 -26.01 0.34 -2.04
N VAL A 290 -25.31 0.57 -3.16
CA VAL A 290 -25.96 0.92 -4.45
C VAL A 290 -26.91 -0.18 -4.89
N VAL A 291 -26.48 -1.45 -4.81
CA VAL A 291 -27.32 -2.59 -5.19
C VAL A 291 -28.52 -2.76 -4.23
N ALA A 292 -28.32 -2.62 -2.92
CA ALA A 292 -29.39 -2.72 -1.94
C ALA A 292 -30.47 -1.65 -2.19
N LYS A 293 -30.06 -0.39 -2.41
CA LYS A 293 -30.97 0.71 -2.73
C LYS A 293 -31.73 0.43 -4.03
N ALA A 294 -31.08 -0.06 -5.07
CA ALA A 294 -31.70 -0.45 -6.33
C ALA A 294 -32.78 -1.54 -6.12
N LEU A 295 -32.58 -2.44 -5.16
CA LEU A 295 -33.54 -3.48 -4.77
C LEU A 295 -34.63 -3.01 -3.77
N GLY A 296 -34.70 -1.70 -3.48
CA GLY A 296 -35.67 -1.14 -2.52
C GLY A 296 -35.41 -1.57 -1.07
N LYS A 297 -34.13 -1.92 -0.75
CA LYS A 297 -33.72 -2.34 0.59
C LYS A 297 -32.88 -1.25 1.24
N GLU A 298 -33.03 -1.08 2.55
CA GLU A 298 -32.11 -0.24 3.32
C GLU A 298 -30.73 -0.90 3.40
N ALA A 299 -29.70 -0.14 3.06
CA ALA A 299 -28.34 -0.56 3.27
C ALA A 299 -27.96 -0.29 4.73
N HIS A 300 -28.09 -1.28 5.60
CA HIS A 300 -27.55 -1.19 6.96
C HIS A 300 -26.02 -1.29 6.88
N GLY A 301 -25.37 -0.15 6.69
CA GLY A 301 -23.92 -0.06 6.55
C GLY A 301 -23.27 0.65 7.74
N PHE A 302 -22.15 0.14 8.18
CA PHE A 302 -21.26 0.70 9.21
C PHE A 302 -20.77 2.14 8.89
N TYR A 303 -21.19 2.73 7.75
CA TYR A 303 -20.52 3.84 7.08
C TYR A 303 -21.30 5.10 6.80
N GLU A 304 -22.52 5.20 7.26
CA GLU A 304 -23.23 6.49 7.18
C GLU A 304 -22.49 7.60 7.93
N ASN A 305 -21.61 7.22 8.87
CA ASN A 305 -20.85 8.14 9.72
C ASN A 305 -19.42 8.44 9.24
N LEU A 306 -18.95 7.88 8.12
CA LEU A 306 -17.73 8.37 7.47
C LEU A 306 -18.06 9.63 6.63
N THR A 307 -18.84 10.52 7.23
CA THR A 307 -19.16 11.84 6.69
C THR A 307 -17.90 12.69 6.65
N ASP A 308 -17.73 13.31 5.55
CA ASP A 308 -17.11 14.56 5.10
C ASP A 308 -16.09 15.33 5.98
N ASP A 309 -15.54 14.82 7.06
CA ASP A 309 -14.64 15.55 7.92
C ASP A 309 -13.15 15.32 7.62
N THR A 310 -12.59 16.36 7.26
CA THR A 310 -11.27 17.01 7.15
C THR A 310 -10.00 16.35 7.72
N ASP A 311 -10.00 15.13 8.23
CA ASP A 311 -8.84 14.51 8.88
C ASP A 311 -8.11 13.45 8.03
N CYS A 312 -7.75 13.85 6.81
CA CYS A 312 -6.77 13.12 6.01
C CYS A 312 -5.35 13.76 6.04
N SER A 313 -5.12 14.72 6.96
CA SER A 313 -3.81 15.36 7.16
C SER A 313 -2.92 14.62 8.16
#